data_ab14ce1045f129526989c175a9a3f572
#
_entry.id   ab14ce1045f129526989c175a9a3f572
#
_cell.length_a   1.000
_cell.length_b   1.000
_cell.length_c   1.000
_cell.angle_alpha   90.00
_cell.angle_beta   90.00
_cell.angle_gamma   90.00
#
_symmetry.space_group_name_H-M   'P 1'
#
loop_
_entity.id
_entity.type
_entity.pdbx_description
1 polymer ?
#
loop_
_entity_poly.entity_id
_entity_poly.type
_entity_poly.pdbx_seq_one_letter_code
_entity_poly.pdbx_strand_id
1 'polypeptide(L)'
;MEKIFCDYDKYTDNKYRWKAMVDNAPLEIYIPKWRTPDPRPMGISVQIFEPDESSCPIVVPHSKKEVEEKPDLRLVPITAEVIYKEDMTRTVRYDPVLEGNDAREIGSPYIPFALCDSRPKQLVIVIKWGKEKGNYNNTTN
;
A
#
# COMPACT_ATOMS: atom_id res chain seq x y z
N MET A 1 -2.17 2.89 14.29
CA MET A 1 -1.88 1.57 13.69
C MET A 1 -0.39 1.34 13.53
N GLU A 2 0.03 0.13 13.78
CA GLU A 2 1.42 -0.27 13.65
C GLU A 2 1.88 -0.24 12.19
N LYS A 3 3.11 0.16 11.96
CA LYS A 3 3.69 0.16 10.62
C LYS A 3 4.23 -1.23 10.27
N ILE A 4 3.97 -1.64 9.05
CA ILE A 4 4.48 -2.89 8.52
C ILE A 4 5.44 -2.56 7.39
N PHE A 5 6.64 -3.11 7.47
CA PHE A 5 7.68 -2.83 6.48
C PHE A 5 7.70 -3.94 5.45
N CYS A 6 7.50 -3.55 4.20
CA CYS A 6 7.45 -4.47 3.08
C CYS A 6 8.70 -4.28 2.20
N ASP A 7 9.25 -5.39 1.75
CA ASP A 7 10.41 -5.39 0.86
C ASP A 7 9.95 -5.54 -0.58
N TYR A 8 10.69 -4.92 -1.48
CA TYR A 8 10.45 -5.10 -2.90
C TYR A 8 10.54 -6.59 -3.25
N ASP A 9 9.58 -7.07 -4.02
CA ASP A 9 9.48 -8.48 -4.34
C ASP A 9 9.67 -8.74 -5.83
N LYS A 10 8.81 -8.16 -6.66
CA LYS A 10 8.90 -8.36 -8.11
C LYS A 10 8.11 -7.30 -8.86
N TYR A 11 8.20 -7.35 -10.18
CA TYR A 11 7.42 -6.46 -11.04
C TYR A 11 6.56 -7.27 -12.00
N THR A 12 5.51 -6.64 -12.47
CA THR A 12 4.70 -7.08 -13.60
C THR A 12 4.86 -6.03 -14.70
N ASP A 13 4.09 -6.15 -15.79
CA ASP A 13 4.17 -5.19 -16.88
C ASP A 13 3.94 -3.75 -16.43
N ASN A 14 2.95 -3.53 -15.56
CA ASN A 14 2.53 -2.20 -15.18
C ASN A 14 2.72 -1.85 -13.72
N LYS A 15 3.11 -2.80 -12.86
CA LYS A 15 3.17 -2.60 -11.42
C LYS A 15 4.43 -3.19 -10.81
N TYR A 16 4.77 -2.66 -9.64
CA TYR A 16 5.74 -3.27 -8.73
C TYR A 16 4.99 -3.85 -7.55
N ARG A 17 5.53 -4.92 -6.97
CA ARG A 17 4.97 -5.55 -5.77
C ARG A 17 5.97 -5.49 -4.63
N TRP A 18 5.50 -5.06 -3.48
CA TRP A 18 6.22 -5.18 -2.21
C TRP A 18 5.48 -6.17 -1.33
N LYS A 19 6.21 -6.86 -0.48
CA LYS A 19 5.66 -7.96 0.30
C LYS A 19 6.25 -8.01 1.69
N ALA A 20 5.44 -8.43 2.67
CA ALA A 20 5.86 -8.76 4.02
C ALA A 20 5.08 -9.97 4.50
N MET A 21 5.71 -10.82 5.30
CA MET A 21 5.00 -11.95 5.91
C MET A 21 4.45 -11.51 7.26
N VAL A 22 3.18 -11.75 7.50
CA VAL A 22 2.48 -11.43 8.75
C VAL A 22 1.71 -12.68 9.16
N ASP A 23 2.09 -13.30 10.26
CA ASP A 23 1.47 -14.55 10.75
C ASP A 23 1.37 -15.62 9.65
N ASN A 24 2.49 -15.83 8.98
CA ASN A 24 2.63 -16.84 7.91
C ASN A 24 1.76 -16.58 6.68
N ALA A 25 1.28 -15.37 6.51
CA ALA A 25 0.53 -14.97 5.32
C ALA A 25 1.16 -13.72 4.70
N PRO A 26 1.17 -13.61 3.37
CA PRO A 26 1.82 -12.48 2.72
C PRO A 26 0.91 -11.25 2.66
N LEU A 27 1.41 -10.12 3.16
CA LEU A 27 0.84 -8.81 2.83
C LEU A 27 1.45 -8.41 1.49
N GLU A 28 0.62 -8.26 0.47
CA GLU A 28 1.10 -7.91 -0.86
C GLU A 28 0.51 -6.57 -1.29
N ILE A 29 1.40 -5.65 -1.63
CA ILE A 29 1.04 -4.29 -2.05
C ILE A 29 1.54 -4.10 -3.48
N TYR A 30 0.63 -3.77 -4.39
CA TYR A 30 0.93 -3.50 -5.79
C TYR A 30 0.79 -2.00 -6.05
N ILE A 31 1.82 -1.40 -6.65
CA ILE A 31 1.80 0.03 -6.96
C ILE A 31 2.16 0.21 -8.43
N PRO A 32 1.34 0.95 -9.20
CA PRO A 32 1.63 1.20 -10.61
C PRO A 32 2.99 1.87 -10.78
N LYS A 33 3.66 1.54 -11.85
CA LYS A 33 4.97 2.14 -12.16
C LYS A 33 4.86 3.66 -12.29
N TRP A 34 3.75 4.15 -12.84
CA TRP A 34 3.57 5.59 -13.00
C TRP A 34 3.50 6.36 -11.67
N ARG A 35 3.13 5.67 -10.57
CA ARG A 35 3.03 6.30 -9.24
C ARG A 35 4.30 6.12 -8.41
N THR A 36 5.17 5.24 -8.81
CA THR A 36 6.35 4.87 -8.03
C THR A 36 7.52 5.81 -8.32
N PRO A 37 8.27 6.25 -7.29
CA PRO A 37 9.50 7.00 -7.52
C PRO A 37 10.50 6.22 -8.37
N ASP A 38 11.37 6.93 -9.08
CA ASP A 38 12.41 6.33 -9.88
C ASP A 38 13.76 6.90 -9.43
N PRO A 39 14.69 6.07 -8.93
CA PRO A 39 14.61 4.60 -8.87
C PRO A 39 13.59 4.13 -7.82
N ARG A 40 12.99 2.97 -8.07
CA ARG A 40 11.99 2.47 -7.16
C ARG A 40 12.59 2.15 -5.79
N PRO A 41 11.88 2.47 -4.71
CA PRO A 41 12.34 2.12 -3.37
C PRO A 41 12.40 0.61 -3.18
N MET A 42 13.38 0.14 -2.45
CA MET A 42 13.52 -1.29 -2.11
C MET A 42 12.63 -1.68 -0.93
N GLY A 43 12.12 -0.71 -0.21
CA GLY A 43 11.20 -0.95 0.91
C GLY A 43 10.16 0.15 1.01
N ILE A 44 9.03 -0.21 1.59
CA ILE A 44 7.94 0.73 1.90
C ILE A 44 7.42 0.43 3.29
N SER A 45 6.80 1.42 3.92
CA SER A 45 6.04 1.19 5.14
C SER A 45 4.55 1.29 4.81
N VAL A 46 3.76 0.41 5.44
CA VAL A 46 2.32 0.31 5.20
C VAL A 46 1.60 0.41 6.53
N GLN A 47 0.59 1.27 6.59
CA GLN A 47 -0.34 1.33 7.71
C GLN A 47 -1.75 1.13 7.18
N ILE A 48 -2.56 0.42 7.94
CA ILE A 48 -3.92 0.08 7.56
C ILE A 48 -4.85 0.61 8.64
N PHE A 49 -5.83 1.42 8.24
CA PHE A 49 -6.77 2.06 9.16
C PHE A 49 -8.20 1.68 8.79
N GLU A 50 -9.06 1.60 9.80
CA GLU A 50 -10.50 1.64 9.55
C GLU A 50 -10.89 3.12 9.43
N PRO A 51 -11.82 3.46 8.53
CA PRO A 51 -12.14 4.87 8.26
C PRO A 51 -12.61 5.67 9.47
N ASP A 52 -13.21 5.00 10.45
CA ASP A 52 -13.73 5.67 11.65
C ASP A 52 -12.72 5.82 12.78
N GLU A 53 -11.50 5.31 12.61
CA GLU A 53 -10.45 5.54 13.60
C GLU A 53 -10.07 7.02 13.60
N SER A 54 -9.86 7.56 14.80
CA SER A 54 -9.51 8.99 14.94
C SER A 54 -8.18 9.32 14.26
N SER A 55 -7.29 8.36 14.19
CA SER A 55 -5.96 8.54 13.58
C SER A 55 -5.95 8.29 12.08
N CYS A 56 -7.09 7.89 11.48
CA CYS A 56 -7.15 7.64 10.06
C CYS A 56 -6.92 8.94 9.28
N PRO A 57 -5.94 8.98 8.38
CA PRO A 57 -5.67 10.19 7.63
C PRO A 57 -6.74 10.45 6.57
N ILE A 58 -6.77 11.69 6.09
CA ILE A 58 -7.62 12.06 4.96
C ILE A 58 -7.03 11.45 3.70
N VAL A 59 -7.88 10.84 2.89
CA VAL A 59 -7.47 10.26 1.61
C VAL A 59 -7.31 11.38 0.58
N VAL A 60 -6.11 11.47 -0.01
CA VAL A 60 -5.80 12.49 -1.01
C VAL A 60 -5.27 11.78 -2.26
N PRO A 61 -6.16 11.46 -3.22
CA PRO A 61 -5.74 10.75 -4.42
C PRO A 61 -5.04 11.65 -5.42
N HIS A 62 -4.11 11.07 -6.17
CA HIS A 62 -3.44 11.73 -7.28
C HIS A 62 -3.53 10.84 -8.52
N SER A 63 -4.02 11.40 -9.62
CA SER A 63 -4.18 10.67 -10.86
C SER A 63 -2.86 10.56 -11.62
N LYS A 64 -2.81 9.66 -12.59
CA LYS A 64 -1.65 9.52 -13.48
C LYS A 64 -1.33 10.84 -14.17
N LYS A 65 -2.36 11.54 -14.65
CA LYS A 65 -2.18 12.84 -15.32
C LYS A 65 -1.53 13.86 -14.39
N GLU A 66 -2.01 13.94 -13.15
CA GLU A 66 -1.43 14.87 -12.17
C GLU A 66 0.03 14.58 -11.91
N VAL A 67 0.36 13.30 -11.75
CA VAL A 67 1.74 12.87 -11.49
C VAL A 67 2.65 13.17 -12.70
N GLU A 68 2.14 12.99 -13.91
CA GLU A 68 2.91 13.29 -15.11
C GLU A 68 3.16 14.80 -15.24
N GLU A 69 2.20 15.62 -14.84
CA GLU A 69 2.34 17.07 -14.84
C GLU A 69 3.25 17.56 -13.72
N LYS A 70 3.24 16.89 -12.59
CA LYS A 70 4.04 17.23 -11.40
C LYS A 70 4.74 15.98 -10.89
N PRO A 71 5.86 15.59 -11.50
CA PRO A 71 6.55 14.34 -11.14
C PRO A 71 6.95 14.21 -9.67
N ASP A 72 7.15 15.32 -8.98
CA ASP A 72 7.48 15.30 -7.54
C ASP A 72 6.37 14.69 -6.71
N LEU A 73 5.15 14.59 -7.23
CA LEU A 73 4.06 13.91 -6.54
C LEU A 73 4.35 12.44 -6.31
N ARG A 74 5.27 11.84 -7.06
CA ARG A 74 5.68 10.47 -6.82
C ARG A 74 6.31 10.27 -5.45
N LEU A 75 6.89 11.34 -4.89
CA LEU A 75 7.55 11.29 -3.58
C LEU A 75 6.56 11.43 -2.42
N VAL A 76 5.36 11.87 -2.70
CA VAL A 76 4.31 12.04 -1.69
C VAL A 76 3.78 10.68 -1.27
N PRO A 77 3.49 10.46 0.02
CA PRO A 77 2.87 9.21 0.46
C PRO A 77 1.56 8.93 -0.27
N ILE A 78 1.23 7.66 -0.40
CA ILE A 78 -0.05 7.25 -0.98
C ILE A 78 -1.05 7.05 0.15
N THR A 79 -2.25 7.61 -0.01
CA THR A 79 -3.39 7.30 0.84
C THR A 79 -4.49 6.75 -0.07
N ALA A 80 -4.88 5.50 0.15
CA ALA A 80 -5.82 4.84 -0.75
C ALA A 80 -6.95 4.20 0.02
N GLU A 81 -8.17 4.43 -0.44
CA GLU A 81 -9.36 3.79 0.11
C GLU A 81 -9.63 2.50 -0.66
N VAL A 82 -9.88 1.43 0.07
CA VAL A 82 -10.16 0.13 -0.53
C VAL A 82 -11.38 -0.48 0.11
N ILE A 83 -12.08 -1.36 -0.63
CA ILE A 83 -13.26 -2.05 -0.16
C ILE A 83 -13.06 -3.55 -0.20
N TYR A 84 -13.70 -4.25 0.75
CA TYR A 84 -13.66 -5.70 0.82
C TYR A 84 -14.17 -6.33 -0.47
N LYS A 85 -13.42 -7.29 -0.99
CA LYS A 85 -13.82 -8.04 -2.17
C LYS A 85 -14.14 -9.49 -1.83
N GLU A 86 -13.18 -10.22 -1.29
CA GLU A 86 -13.36 -11.64 -0.98
C GLU A 86 -12.24 -12.19 -0.11
N ASP A 87 -12.55 -13.24 0.63
CA ASP A 87 -11.53 -14.00 1.35
C ASP A 87 -10.79 -14.90 0.39
N MET A 88 -9.47 -14.94 0.54
CA MET A 88 -8.61 -15.90 -0.13
C MET A 88 -8.24 -17.00 0.89
N THR A 89 -7.21 -17.77 0.62
CA THR A 89 -6.83 -18.87 1.51
C THR A 89 -6.27 -18.37 2.84
N ARG A 90 -5.37 -17.39 2.82
CA ARG A 90 -4.73 -16.86 4.03
C ARG A 90 -4.81 -15.35 4.13
N THR A 91 -5.36 -14.71 3.12
CA THR A 91 -5.45 -13.27 3.04
C THR A 91 -6.85 -12.87 2.61
N VAL A 92 -7.12 -11.58 2.68
CA VAL A 92 -8.35 -10.98 2.15
C VAL A 92 -7.95 -10.07 1.01
N ARG A 93 -8.64 -10.20 -0.12
CA ARG A 93 -8.48 -9.26 -1.21
C ARG A 93 -9.39 -8.07 -1.00
N TYR A 94 -8.82 -6.89 -1.07
CA TYR A 94 -9.53 -5.62 -1.12
C TYR A 94 -9.28 -4.99 -2.48
N ASP A 95 -10.23 -4.19 -2.95
CA ASP A 95 -10.09 -3.49 -4.22
C ASP A 95 -10.08 -1.98 -4.00
N PRO A 96 -9.28 -1.23 -4.76
CA PRO A 96 -9.33 0.23 -4.73
C PRO A 96 -10.73 0.73 -5.09
N VAL A 97 -11.16 1.78 -4.41
CA VAL A 97 -12.48 2.38 -4.63
C VAL A 97 -12.55 3.11 -5.96
N LEU A 98 -11.47 3.76 -6.36
CA LEU A 98 -11.45 4.53 -7.60
C LEU A 98 -11.44 3.61 -8.82
N GLU A 99 -12.10 4.08 -9.89
CA GLU A 99 -12.20 3.33 -11.13
C GLU A 99 -11.10 3.73 -12.11
N GLY A 100 -10.59 2.74 -12.84
CA GLY A 100 -9.63 2.95 -13.92
C GLY A 100 -8.18 2.99 -13.47
N ASN A 101 -7.31 2.44 -14.31
CA ASN A 101 -5.89 2.33 -14.02
C ASN A 101 -5.18 3.68 -13.85
N ASP A 102 -5.71 4.72 -14.47
CA ASP A 102 -5.09 6.05 -14.39
C ASP A 102 -5.45 6.80 -13.10
N ALA A 103 -6.46 6.31 -12.36
CA ALA A 103 -6.87 6.90 -11.09
C ALA A 103 -6.37 6.10 -9.88
N ARG A 104 -6.05 4.83 -10.08
CA ARG A 104 -5.68 3.92 -8.99
C ARG A 104 -4.20 3.99 -8.70
N GLU A 105 -3.85 4.55 -7.55
CA GLU A 105 -2.47 4.64 -7.10
C GLU A 105 -1.94 3.33 -6.53
N ILE A 106 -2.83 2.37 -6.27
CA ILE A 106 -2.45 1.02 -5.88
C ILE A 106 -3.32 0.03 -6.64
N GLY A 107 -2.81 -1.20 -6.79
CA GLY A 107 -3.63 -2.32 -7.24
C GLY A 107 -4.38 -2.92 -6.07
N SER A 108 -5.06 -4.04 -6.30
CA SER A 108 -5.79 -4.72 -5.23
C SER A 108 -4.82 -5.29 -4.20
N PRO A 109 -4.86 -4.83 -2.95
CA PRO A 109 -3.98 -5.37 -1.93
C PRO A 109 -4.52 -6.71 -1.40
N TYR A 110 -3.60 -7.59 -1.01
CA TYR A 110 -3.91 -8.84 -0.34
C TYR A 110 -3.44 -8.71 1.09
N ILE A 111 -4.37 -8.75 2.03
CA ILE A 111 -4.12 -8.41 3.44
C ILE A 111 -4.29 -9.66 4.31
N PRO A 112 -3.26 -10.07 5.07
CA PRO A 112 -3.38 -11.19 5.98
C PRO A 112 -4.54 -11.05 6.95
N PHE A 113 -5.19 -12.16 7.28
CA PHE A 113 -6.33 -12.18 8.19
C PHE A 113 -6.05 -11.46 9.51
N ALA A 114 -4.82 -11.60 10.03
CA ALA A 114 -4.43 -10.98 11.29
C ALA A 114 -4.55 -9.46 11.29
N LEU A 115 -4.51 -8.82 10.11
CA LEU A 115 -4.57 -7.37 9.99
C LEU A 115 -5.98 -6.86 9.68
N CYS A 116 -6.92 -7.75 9.39
CA CYS A 116 -8.30 -7.39 9.07
C CYS A 116 -9.27 -8.45 9.56
N ASP A 117 -9.08 -8.88 10.80
CA ASP A 117 -9.77 -10.03 11.39
C ASP A 117 -11.29 -9.94 11.28
N SER A 118 -11.88 -8.79 11.56
CA SER A 118 -13.32 -8.59 11.49
C SER A 118 -13.85 -8.37 10.07
N ARG A 119 -12.98 -8.40 9.07
CA ARG A 119 -13.32 -8.12 7.66
C ARG A 119 -14.02 -6.78 7.50
N PRO A 120 -13.40 -5.67 7.93
CA PRO A 120 -14.00 -4.36 7.70
C PRO A 120 -14.36 -4.20 6.23
N LYS A 121 -15.51 -3.61 5.95
CA LYS A 121 -15.93 -3.37 4.56
C LYS A 121 -15.03 -2.40 3.84
N GLN A 122 -14.42 -1.50 4.57
CA GLN A 122 -13.65 -0.39 4.03
C GLN A 122 -12.39 -0.21 4.86
N LEU A 123 -11.27 0.02 4.19
CA LEU A 123 -10.00 0.32 4.84
C LEU A 123 -9.34 1.49 4.12
N VAL A 124 -8.48 2.19 4.84
CA VAL A 124 -7.59 3.20 4.27
C VAL A 124 -6.17 2.69 4.43
N ILE A 125 -5.44 2.64 3.34
CA ILE A 125 -4.06 2.18 3.32
C ILE A 125 -3.16 3.37 3.10
N VAL A 126 -2.16 3.52 3.96
CA VAL A 126 -1.16 4.58 3.85
C VAL A 126 0.18 3.94 3.55
N ILE A 127 0.80 4.41 2.47
CA ILE A 127 2.09 3.89 2.03
C ILE A 127 3.08 5.04 2.03
N LYS A 128 4.21 4.82 2.71
CA LYS A 128 5.33 5.75 2.69
C LYS A 128 6.54 5.05 2.09
N TRP A 129 7.31 5.79 1.32
CA TRP A 129 8.47 5.26 0.62
C TRP A 129 9.63 5.04 1.58
N GLY A 130 10.31 3.92 1.41
CA GLY A 130 11.42 3.55 2.27
C GLY A 130 10.95 3.02 3.62
N LYS A 131 11.86 2.40 4.36
CA LYS A 131 11.62 1.96 5.73
C LYS A 131 12.04 3.07 6.66
N GLU A 132 11.38 3.17 7.81
CA GLU A 132 11.79 4.14 8.80
C GLU A 132 13.20 3.85 9.26
N LYS A 133 13.96 4.92 9.41
CA LYS A 133 15.36 4.82 9.76
C LYS A 133 15.61 4.02 11.03
N GLY A 134 14.82 4.23 12.05
CA GLY A 134 14.99 3.52 13.31
C GLY A 134 14.88 2.02 13.16
N ASN A 135 13.86 1.55 12.47
CA ASN A 135 13.68 0.12 12.24
C ASN A 135 14.73 -0.44 11.31
N TYR A 136 15.04 0.31 10.30
CA TYR A 136 15.97 -0.10 9.29
C TYR A 136 17.37 -0.27 9.89
N ASN A 137 17.79 0.70 10.66
CA ASN A 137 19.13 0.71 11.22
C ASN A 137 19.30 -0.23 12.38
N ASN A 138 18.23 -0.57 13.07
CA ASN A 138 18.32 -1.51 14.17
C ASN A 138 18.83 -2.87 13.72
N THR A 139 18.71 -3.16 12.47
CA THR A 139 19.20 -4.41 11.92
C THR A 139 20.64 -4.33 11.47
N THR A 140 21.16 -3.13 11.31
CA THR A 140 22.49 -2.94 10.76
C THR A 140 23.52 -2.57 11.80
N ASN A 141 23.07 -2.17 12.91
CA ASN A 141 23.96 -1.69 13.97
C ASN A 141 24.46 -2.80 14.82
#